data_0c5d806245e34eee8785a06bee18c3a5
#
_entry.id   0c5d806245e34eee8785a06bee18c3a5
#
_cell.length_a   1.000
_cell.length_b   1.000
_cell.length_c   1.000
_cell.angle_alpha   90.00
_cell.angle_beta   90.00
_cell.angle_gamma   90.00
#
_symmetry.space_group_name_H-M   'P 1'
#
loop_
_entity.id
_entity.type
_entity.pdbx_description
1 polymer ?
#
loop_
_entity_poly.entity_id
_entity_poly.type
_entity_poly.pdbx_seq_one_letter_code
_entity_poly.pdbx_strand_id
1 'polypeptide(L)'
;MADDTAPVHSFLLTTADGVTLEAEANVPDDAHAAVLLTHPHPLHGGSMRSLVTSELFRTLPDQGIAVVRFNFRGVGGSGGSHGNGVDEQLDIVAGLDELSRRAAQLPLIIGGWSFGADVALTVVDPRLAGWFLIAPPIRIVRVDAMVAAQDPRPKRLAVPEHDEFRPPHSAREAIADWVNTSIEVIAGADHYCAGRTDQVTSFLVDFVADL
;
A
#
# COMPACT_ATOMS: atom_id res chain seq x y z
N MET A 1 27.81 17.40 2.86
CA MET A 1 26.66 17.29 1.98
C MET A 1 25.44 17.41 2.89
N ALA A 2 24.59 18.40 2.67
CA ALA A 2 23.34 18.49 3.41
C ALA A 2 22.50 17.25 3.09
N ASP A 3 21.90 16.67 4.11
CA ASP A 3 20.93 15.59 3.98
C ASP A 3 19.70 16.20 3.29
N ASP A 4 19.59 16.01 1.98
CA ASP A 4 18.57 16.65 1.12
C ASP A 4 17.26 15.81 1.09
N THR A 5 17.06 15.01 2.12
CA THR A 5 15.81 14.25 2.26
C THR A 5 14.69 15.20 2.67
N ALA A 6 13.60 15.21 1.90
CA ALA A 6 12.42 16.00 2.23
C ALA A 6 11.94 15.69 3.66
N PRO A 7 11.51 16.70 4.43
CA PRO A 7 11.17 16.51 5.83
C PRO A 7 9.94 15.61 6.00
N VAL A 8 10.02 14.68 6.94
CA VAL A 8 8.87 13.87 7.35
C VAL A 8 7.89 14.73 8.14
N HIS A 9 6.62 14.77 7.71
CA HIS A 9 5.54 15.47 8.39
C HIS A 9 4.60 14.46 9.05
N SER A 10 4.45 14.55 10.38
CA SER A 10 3.43 13.78 11.13
C SER A 10 2.15 14.62 11.26
N PHE A 11 0.99 14.00 11.10
CA PHE A 11 -0.32 14.64 11.16
C PHE A 11 -1.42 13.63 11.50
N LEU A 12 -2.65 14.12 11.61
CA LEU A 12 -3.83 13.30 11.83
C LEU A 12 -4.76 13.37 10.62
N LEU A 13 -5.30 12.21 10.22
CA LEU A 13 -6.39 12.09 9.25
C LEU A 13 -7.72 11.97 10.00
N THR A 14 -8.82 12.34 9.36
CA THR A 14 -10.16 12.06 9.87
C THR A 14 -10.94 11.30 8.80
N THR A 15 -11.44 10.13 9.13
CA THR A 15 -12.26 9.31 8.26
C THR A 15 -13.69 9.84 8.15
N ALA A 16 -14.46 9.38 7.17
CA ALA A 16 -15.85 9.80 6.96
C ALA A 16 -16.78 9.44 8.15
N ASP A 17 -16.44 8.41 8.91
CA ASP A 17 -17.14 8.01 10.15
C ASP A 17 -16.56 8.65 11.43
N GLY A 18 -15.64 9.62 11.27
CA GLY A 18 -15.13 10.45 12.37
C GLY A 18 -13.96 9.83 13.15
N VAL A 19 -13.36 8.74 12.70
CA VAL A 19 -12.18 8.14 13.33
C VAL A 19 -10.95 8.99 12.97
N THR A 20 -10.12 9.29 13.98
CA THR A 20 -8.85 9.98 13.79
C THR A 20 -7.71 8.96 13.63
N LEU A 21 -6.89 9.11 12.57
CA LEU A 21 -5.78 8.20 12.27
C LEU A 21 -4.45 8.94 12.36
N GLU A 22 -3.46 8.29 12.97
CA GLU A 22 -2.06 8.72 12.97
C GLU A 22 -1.44 8.51 11.60
N ALA A 23 -0.80 9.54 11.02
CA ALA A 23 -0.25 9.50 9.68
C ALA A 23 1.07 10.27 9.55
N GLU A 24 1.84 9.90 8.53
CA GLU A 24 3.09 10.56 8.15
C GLU A 24 3.15 10.73 6.63
N ALA A 25 3.80 11.80 6.19
CA ALA A 25 4.08 12.07 4.78
C ALA A 25 5.53 12.46 4.57
N ASN A 26 6.06 12.06 3.41
CA ASN A 26 7.30 12.57 2.83
C ASN A 26 7.03 12.88 1.36
N VAL A 27 7.17 14.17 0.98
CA VAL A 27 6.81 14.66 -0.35
C VAL A 27 8.00 15.45 -0.89
N PRO A 28 8.83 14.85 -1.76
CA PRO A 28 9.93 15.56 -2.41
C PRO A 28 9.39 16.59 -3.42
N ASP A 29 10.15 17.66 -3.62
CA ASP A 29 9.76 18.77 -4.51
C ASP A 29 9.66 18.34 -5.98
N ASP A 30 10.43 17.34 -6.38
CA ASP A 30 10.50 16.78 -7.74
C ASP A 30 9.61 15.54 -7.93
N ALA A 31 8.63 15.32 -7.04
CA ALA A 31 7.77 14.16 -7.13
C ALA A 31 7.04 14.06 -8.47
N HIS A 32 7.08 12.88 -9.09
CA HIS A 32 6.40 12.57 -10.34
C HIS A 32 5.28 11.52 -10.20
N ALA A 33 5.18 10.88 -9.04
CA ALA A 33 4.11 9.97 -8.64
C ALA A 33 3.88 10.04 -7.13
N ALA A 34 2.79 9.45 -6.65
CA ALA A 34 2.47 9.44 -5.24
C ALA A 34 1.87 8.10 -4.78
N VAL A 35 2.32 7.60 -3.64
CA VAL A 35 1.93 6.29 -3.10
C VAL A 35 1.33 6.45 -1.70
N LEU A 36 0.13 5.89 -1.50
CA LEU A 36 -0.44 5.66 -0.19
C LEU A 36 -0.03 4.27 0.30
N LEU A 37 0.74 4.18 1.38
CA LEU A 37 1.18 2.90 1.95
C LEU A 37 0.23 2.43 3.04
N THR A 38 -0.24 1.18 2.92
CA THR A 38 -1.08 0.51 3.90
C THR A 38 -0.36 -0.70 4.50
N HIS A 39 -0.44 -0.82 5.83
CA HIS A 39 0.38 -1.76 6.61
C HIS A 39 -0.26 -3.15 6.78
N PRO A 40 0.51 -4.17 7.24
CA PRO A 40 0.01 -5.52 7.46
C PRO A 40 -0.94 -5.60 8.66
N HIS A 41 -1.37 -6.82 8.99
CA HIS A 41 -2.50 -7.09 9.88
C HIS A 41 -2.38 -6.41 11.26
N PRO A 42 -3.33 -5.53 11.63
CA PRO A 42 -3.35 -4.82 12.91
C PRO A 42 -3.20 -5.73 14.12
N LEU A 43 -3.98 -6.80 14.19
CA LEU A 43 -3.98 -7.71 15.34
C LEU A 43 -2.74 -8.63 15.43
N HIS A 44 -1.86 -8.60 14.42
CA HIS A 44 -0.59 -9.32 14.40
C HIS A 44 0.60 -8.37 14.56
N GLY A 45 0.40 -7.19 15.17
CA GLY A 45 1.45 -6.21 15.41
C GLY A 45 1.79 -5.34 14.18
N GLY A 46 0.96 -5.38 13.14
CA GLY A 46 1.10 -4.53 11.97
C GLY A 46 0.88 -3.05 12.31
N SER A 47 1.72 -2.19 11.75
CA SER A 47 1.63 -0.73 11.86
C SER A 47 2.29 -0.07 10.65
N MET A 48 2.11 1.23 10.47
CA MET A 48 2.81 2.02 9.47
C MET A 48 4.34 1.97 9.60
N ARG A 49 4.85 1.50 10.75
CA ARG A 49 6.28 1.31 11.04
C ARG A 49 6.75 -0.14 10.83
N SER A 50 5.92 -1.01 10.31
CA SER A 50 6.32 -2.38 9.94
C SER A 50 7.36 -2.38 8.83
N LEU A 51 8.17 -3.43 8.73
CA LEU A 51 9.39 -3.51 7.92
C LEU A 51 9.23 -2.96 6.49
N VAL A 52 8.33 -3.52 5.71
CA VAL A 52 8.15 -3.15 4.30
C VAL A 52 7.63 -1.72 4.16
N THR A 53 6.60 -1.34 4.93
CA THR A 53 6.05 0.03 4.90
C THR A 53 7.07 1.08 5.35
N SER A 54 7.93 0.75 6.34
CA SER A 54 9.00 1.66 6.78
C SER A 54 10.07 1.81 5.72
N GLU A 55 10.47 0.73 5.07
CA GLU A 55 11.52 0.78 4.06
C GLU A 55 11.05 1.53 2.81
N LEU A 56 9.84 1.26 2.32
CA LEU A 56 9.27 2.02 1.20
C LEU A 56 9.10 3.50 1.53
N PHE A 57 8.63 3.83 2.74
CA PHE A 57 8.50 5.22 3.18
C PHE A 57 9.84 5.97 3.22
N ARG A 58 10.92 5.25 3.53
CA ARG A 58 12.29 5.80 3.58
C ARG A 58 12.91 5.96 2.19
N THR A 59 12.66 5.02 1.26
CA THR A 59 13.40 4.91 0.00
C THR A 59 12.71 5.54 -1.20
N LEU A 60 11.38 5.56 -1.24
CA LEU A 60 10.62 6.07 -2.38
C LEU A 60 10.81 7.58 -2.62
N PRO A 61 10.94 8.45 -1.57
CA PRO A 61 11.21 9.86 -1.81
C PRO A 61 12.50 10.13 -2.58
N ASP A 62 13.55 9.34 -2.35
CA ASP A 62 14.82 9.43 -3.10
C ASP A 62 14.66 9.03 -4.58
N GLN A 63 13.53 8.42 -4.94
CA GLN A 63 13.15 8.05 -6.31
C GLN A 63 12.13 9.04 -6.91
N GLY A 64 11.92 10.21 -6.29
CA GLY A 64 10.93 11.19 -6.76
C GLY A 64 9.48 10.73 -6.60
N ILE A 65 9.18 9.88 -5.62
CA ILE A 65 7.83 9.37 -5.33
C ILE A 65 7.37 9.90 -3.97
N ALA A 66 6.31 10.71 -3.98
CA ALA A 66 5.68 11.20 -2.75
C ALA A 66 5.01 10.04 -1.99
N VAL A 67 5.11 10.03 -0.68
CA VAL A 67 4.56 8.94 0.13
C VAL A 67 3.73 9.48 1.29
N VAL A 68 2.54 8.90 1.46
CA VAL A 68 1.74 8.99 2.69
C VAL A 68 1.60 7.59 3.27
N ARG A 69 1.76 7.47 4.59
CA ARG A 69 1.44 6.25 5.34
C ARG A 69 0.64 6.60 6.57
N PHE A 70 -0.15 5.66 7.06
CA PHE A 70 -0.96 5.85 8.26
C PHE A 70 -1.09 4.54 9.04
N ASN A 71 -1.46 4.64 10.31
CA ASN A 71 -1.92 3.51 11.11
C ASN A 71 -3.42 3.32 10.90
N PHE A 72 -3.85 2.12 10.49
CA PHE A 72 -5.25 1.74 10.47
C PHE A 72 -5.91 1.97 11.83
N ARG A 73 -7.23 2.10 11.83
CA ARG A 73 -8.03 2.24 13.05
C ARG A 73 -7.67 1.20 14.11
N GLY A 74 -7.56 1.62 15.37
CA GLY A 74 -7.18 0.78 16.51
C GLY A 74 -5.69 0.47 16.61
N VAL A 75 -4.81 1.08 15.79
CA VAL A 75 -3.35 0.86 15.81
C VAL A 75 -2.62 2.13 16.25
N GLY A 76 -1.67 2.00 17.16
CA GLY A 76 -0.82 3.09 17.62
C GLY A 76 -1.62 4.28 18.18
N GLY A 77 -1.41 5.47 17.62
CA GLY A 77 -2.14 6.69 17.95
C GLY A 77 -3.48 6.85 17.24
N SER A 78 -3.88 5.90 16.37
CA SER A 78 -5.17 5.92 15.68
C SER A 78 -6.30 5.51 16.61
N GLY A 79 -7.42 6.23 16.53
CA GLY A 79 -8.66 5.91 17.22
C GLY A 79 -9.43 4.74 16.58
N GLY A 80 -10.63 4.48 17.10
CA GLY A 80 -11.51 3.40 16.62
C GLY A 80 -11.03 2.01 17.02
N SER A 81 -11.46 0.99 16.28
CA SER A 81 -11.13 -0.42 16.50
C SER A 81 -11.06 -1.16 15.17
N HIS A 82 -10.34 -2.27 15.13
CA HIS A 82 -10.21 -3.13 13.96
C HIS A 82 -11.57 -3.62 13.45
N GLY A 83 -11.86 -3.36 12.18
CA GLY A 83 -13.13 -3.65 11.48
C GLY A 83 -13.08 -4.86 10.55
N ASN A 84 -12.11 -5.75 10.71
CA ASN A 84 -11.92 -6.97 9.90
C ASN A 84 -11.82 -6.70 8.38
N GLY A 85 -11.23 -5.58 7.99
CA GLY A 85 -11.03 -5.20 6.59
C GLY A 85 -12.25 -4.50 5.95
N VAL A 86 -13.32 -4.30 6.71
CA VAL A 86 -14.54 -3.63 6.22
C VAL A 86 -14.45 -2.13 6.49
N ASP A 87 -14.28 -1.72 7.74
CA ASP A 87 -14.25 -0.31 8.11
C ASP A 87 -12.92 0.35 7.70
N GLU A 88 -11.84 -0.44 7.56
CA GLU A 88 -10.53 0.04 7.11
C GLU A 88 -10.52 0.60 5.67
N GLN A 89 -11.57 0.35 4.89
CA GLN A 89 -11.78 1.01 3.60
C GLN A 89 -11.92 2.53 3.76
N LEU A 90 -12.59 2.99 4.81
CA LEU A 90 -12.75 4.41 5.13
C LEU A 90 -11.40 5.06 5.49
N ASP A 91 -10.51 4.28 6.11
CA ASP A 91 -9.16 4.74 6.46
C ASP A 91 -8.33 4.97 5.19
N ILE A 92 -8.41 4.03 4.21
CA ILE A 92 -7.73 4.17 2.92
C ILE A 92 -8.27 5.39 2.16
N VAL A 93 -9.59 5.61 2.13
CA VAL A 93 -10.17 6.78 1.46
C VAL A 93 -9.67 8.09 2.09
N ALA A 94 -9.63 8.19 3.42
CA ALA A 94 -9.07 9.35 4.11
C ALA A 94 -7.58 9.57 3.78
N GLY A 95 -6.80 8.48 3.69
CA GLY A 95 -5.41 8.53 3.25
C GLY A 95 -5.25 9.01 1.80
N LEU A 96 -6.12 8.56 0.89
CA LEU A 96 -6.14 9.00 -0.51
C LEU A 96 -6.51 10.48 -0.65
N ASP A 97 -7.46 10.98 0.15
CA ASP A 97 -7.83 12.39 0.16
C ASP A 97 -6.64 13.25 0.53
N GLU A 98 -5.88 12.86 1.54
CA GLU A 98 -4.69 13.60 1.96
C GLU A 98 -3.55 13.47 0.94
N LEU A 99 -3.31 12.28 0.37
CA LEU A 99 -2.31 12.08 -0.68
C LEU A 99 -2.62 12.97 -1.88
N SER A 100 -3.88 12.99 -2.32
CA SER A 100 -4.35 13.83 -3.44
C SER A 100 -4.18 15.33 -3.15
N ARG A 101 -4.37 15.76 -1.89
CA ARG A 101 -4.16 17.14 -1.48
C ARG A 101 -2.69 17.57 -1.52
N ARG A 102 -1.78 16.64 -1.15
CA ARG A 102 -0.32 16.90 -1.12
C ARG A 102 0.33 16.76 -2.50
N ALA A 103 -0.15 15.83 -3.30
CA ALA A 103 0.41 15.44 -4.59
C ALA A 103 -0.60 15.67 -5.73
N ALA A 104 -1.17 16.87 -5.79
CA ALA A 104 -2.18 17.25 -6.78
C ALA A 104 -1.66 17.01 -8.20
N GLN A 105 -2.47 16.33 -9.03
CA GLN A 105 -2.20 16.02 -10.44
C GLN A 105 -1.13 14.96 -10.71
N LEU A 106 -0.53 14.37 -9.68
CA LEU A 106 0.35 13.21 -9.86
C LEU A 106 -0.46 11.92 -9.97
N PRO A 107 0.04 10.87 -10.68
CA PRO A 107 -0.57 9.55 -10.61
C PRO A 107 -0.53 9.02 -9.17
N LEU A 108 -1.71 8.64 -8.64
CA LEU A 108 -1.84 8.13 -7.29
C LEU A 108 -1.91 6.60 -7.30
N ILE A 109 -1.15 5.96 -6.43
CA ILE A 109 -1.09 4.51 -6.29
C ILE A 109 -1.43 4.13 -4.84
N ILE A 110 -2.17 3.03 -4.63
CA ILE A 110 -2.22 2.39 -3.33
C ILE A 110 -1.17 1.27 -3.29
N GLY A 111 -0.20 1.40 -2.38
CA GLY A 111 0.80 0.40 -2.07
C GLY A 111 0.41 -0.36 -0.80
N GLY A 112 -0.11 -1.59 -0.91
CA GLY A 112 -0.57 -2.36 0.25
C GLY A 112 0.30 -3.56 0.56
N TRP A 113 0.57 -3.84 1.85
CA TRP A 113 1.25 -5.05 2.29
C TRP A 113 0.32 -5.97 3.09
N SER A 114 0.21 -7.24 2.68
CA SER A 114 -0.55 -8.29 3.35
C SER A 114 -2.02 -7.88 3.58
N PHE A 115 -2.47 -7.71 4.82
CA PHE A 115 -3.81 -7.17 5.15
C PHE A 115 -4.11 -5.88 4.40
N GLY A 116 -3.16 -4.93 4.40
CA GLY A 116 -3.33 -3.67 3.69
C GLY A 116 -3.51 -3.85 2.18
N ALA A 117 -2.89 -4.88 1.59
CA ALA A 117 -3.09 -5.21 0.17
C ALA A 117 -4.50 -5.73 -0.11
N ASP A 118 -5.03 -6.61 0.74
CA ASP A 118 -6.40 -7.12 0.59
C ASP A 118 -7.45 -6.00 0.77
N VAL A 119 -7.25 -5.11 1.75
CA VAL A 119 -8.15 -3.95 1.94
C VAL A 119 -8.03 -2.96 0.78
N ALA A 120 -6.82 -2.72 0.25
CA ALA A 120 -6.61 -1.84 -0.91
C ALA A 120 -7.41 -2.28 -2.13
N LEU A 121 -7.60 -3.58 -2.33
CA LEU A 121 -8.41 -4.15 -3.42
C LEU A 121 -9.91 -3.85 -3.30
N THR A 122 -10.39 -3.42 -2.16
CA THR A 122 -11.80 -3.05 -1.95
C THR A 122 -12.08 -1.60 -2.32
N VAL A 123 -11.04 -0.79 -2.58
CA VAL A 123 -11.16 0.64 -2.86
C VAL A 123 -10.87 0.92 -4.33
N VAL A 124 -11.87 1.49 -5.02
CA VAL A 124 -11.75 2.04 -6.37
C VAL A 124 -12.09 3.53 -6.31
N ASP A 125 -11.16 4.35 -6.74
CA ASP A 125 -11.30 5.81 -6.75
C ASP A 125 -10.83 6.34 -8.13
N PRO A 126 -11.52 7.30 -8.76
CA PRO A 126 -11.15 7.81 -10.08
C PRO A 126 -9.77 8.49 -10.12
N ARG A 127 -9.23 8.90 -8.98
CA ARG A 127 -7.90 9.53 -8.88
C ARG A 127 -6.75 8.52 -8.96
N LEU A 128 -7.02 7.22 -8.74
CA LEU A 128 -5.98 6.19 -8.76
C LEU A 128 -5.49 5.92 -10.18
N ALA A 129 -4.19 5.75 -10.33
CA ALA A 129 -3.54 5.22 -11.52
C ALA A 129 -3.39 3.69 -11.47
N GLY A 130 -3.30 3.09 -10.27
CA GLY A 130 -3.17 1.65 -10.10
C GLY A 130 -2.96 1.19 -8.66
N TRP A 131 -2.69 -0.11 -8.50
CA TRP A 131 -2.44 -0.77 -7.21
C TRP A 131 -1.15 -1.57 -7.26
N PHE A 132 -0.31 -1.41 -6.25
CA PHE A 132 0.88 -2.22 -6.01
C PHE A 132 0.70 -3.03 -4.73
N LEU A 133 0.59 -4.35 -4.85
CA LEU A 133 0.12 -5.25 -3.79
C LEU A 133 1.24 -6.20 -3.36
N ILE A 134 1.72 -6.07 -2.13
CA ILE A 134 2.87 -6.80 -1.60
C ILE A 134 2.37 -7.96 -0.75
N ALA A 135 2.76 -9.18 -1.08
CA ALA A 135 2.37 -10.40 -0.37
C ALA A 135 0.85 -10.47 -0.05
N PRO A 136 -0.06 -10.21 -1.03
CA PRO A 136 -1.50 -10.20 -0.77
C PRO A 136 -2.00 -11.61 -0.45
N PRO A 137 -2.64 -11.85 0.71
CA PRO A 137 -3.19 -13.17 1.04
C PRO A 137 -4.42 -13.54 0.20
N ILE A 138 -5.13 -12.55 -0.33
CA ILE A 138 -6.37 -12.67 -1.14
C ILE A 138 -7.42 -13.52 -0.41
N ARG A 139 -7.65 -13.26 0.88
CA ARG A 139 -8.58 -14.01 1.73
C ARG A 139 -9.03 -13.29 3.01
N ILE A 140 -8.41 -12.15 3.36
CA ILE A 140 -8.74 -11.43 4.59
C ILE A 140 -10.10 -10.74 4.43
N VAL A 141 -10.28 -10.05 3.31
CA VAL A 141 -11.60 -9.57 2.90
C VAL A 141 -12.25 -10.58 1.94
N ARG A 142 -13.56 -10.50 1.80
CA ARG A 142 -14.29 -11.34 0.85
C ARG A 142 -13.81 -11.03 -0.58
N VAL A 143 -13.60 -12.07 -1.40
CA VAL A 143 -13.11 -11.90 -2.78
C VAL A 143 -14.08 -11.07 -3.63
N ASP A 144 -15.40 -11.20 -3.40
CA ASP A 144 -16.42 -10.39 -4.09
C ASP A 144 -16.42 -8.91 -3.66
N ALA A 145 -15.78 -8.55 -2.56
CA ALA A 145 -15.54 -7.18 -2.15
C ALA A 145 -14.27 -6.56 -2.78
N MET A 146 -13.40 -7.37 -3.39
CA MET A 146 -12.18 -6.90 -4.06
C MET A 146 -12.49 -6.30 -5.43
N VAL A 147 -13.25 -5.21 -5.45
CA VAL A 147 -13.78 -4.59 -6.69
C VAL A 147 -12.68 -4.11 -7.64
N ALA A 148 -11.49 -3.80 -7.13
CA ALA A 148 -10.33 -3.45 -7.96
C ALA A 148 -9.89 -4.59 -8.89
N ALA A 149 -10.20 -5.85 -8.58
CA ALA A 149 -9.87 -7.00 -9.42
C ALA A 149 -10.39 -6.87 -10.87
N GLN A 150 -11.54 -6.22 -11.05
CA GLN A 150 -12.17 -6.00 -12.36
C GLN A 150 -11.96 -4.58 -12.92
N ASP A 151 -11.23 -3.73 -12.20
CA ASP A 151 -10.91 -2.38 -12.70
C ASP A 151 -9.89 -2.47 -13.85
N PRO A 152 -10.04 -1.69 -14.94
CA PRO A 152 -9.13 -1.75 -16.09
C PRO A 152 -7.74 -1.20 -15.83
N ARG A 153 -7.54 -0.42 -14.76
CA ARG A 153 -6.22 0.13 -14.40
C ARG A 153 -5.27 -0.97 -13.90
N PRO A 154 -3.95 -0.79 -14.05
CA PRO A 154 -2.98 -1.82 -13.74
C PRO A 154 -2.92 -2.17 -12.25
N LYS A 155 -2.76 -3.47 -11.98
CA LYS A 155 -2.44 -4.04 -10.67
C LYS A 155 -1.18 -4.86 -10.78
N ARG A 156 -0.21 -4.62 -9.90
CA ARG A 156 1.00 -5.44 -9.79
C ARG A 156 1.07 -6.07 -8.41
N LEU A 157 1.18 -7.40 -8.38
CA LEU A 157 1.38 -8.17 -7.17
C LEU A 157 2.87 -8.53 -7.05
N ALA A 158 3.53 -8.06 -5.99
CA ALA A 158 4.86 -8.51 -5.59
C ALA A 158 4.70 -9.67 -4.59
N VAL A 159 4.91 -10.89 -5.08
CA VAL A 159 4.62 -12.12 -4.32
C VAL A 159 5.92 -12.78 -3.88
N PRO A 160 6.16 -12.96 -2.55
CA PRO A 160 7.32 -13.66 -2.06
C PRO A 160 7.39 -15.11 -2.56
N GLU A 161 8.59 -15.55 -2.98
CA GLU A 161 8.80 -16.90 -3.51
C GLU A 161 8.39 -18.01 -2.55
N HIS A 162 8.63 -17.77 -1.25
CA HIS A 162 8.37 -18.72 -0.16
C HIS A 162 7.23 -18.25 0.76
N ASP A 163 6.24 -17.51 0.22
CA ASP A 163 5.10 -17.04 1.00
C ASP A 163 4.25 -18.21 1.49
N GLU A 164 4.13 -18.38 2.81
CA GLU A 164 3.34 -19.45 3.42
C GLU A 164 1.82 -19.22 3.33
N PHE A 165 1.37 -17.99 3.08
CA PHE A 165 -0.06 -17.66 2.97
C PHE A 165 -0.56 -17.74 1.53
N ARG A 166 0.23 -17.24 0.57
CA ARG A 166 -0.14 -17.18 -0.86
C ARG A 166 1.11 -17.28 -1.74
N PRO A 167 1.68 -18.49 -1.94
CA PRO A 167 2.85 -18.66 -2.80
C PRO A 167 2.52 -18.34 -4.27
N PRO A 168 3.53 -18.09 -5.13
CA PRO A 168 3.34 -17.59 -6.50
C PRO A 168 2.39 -18.41 -7.36
N HIS A 169 2.39 -19.74 -7.26
CA HIS A 169 1.47 -20.59 -8.03
C HIS A 169 0.01 -20.34 -7.60
N SER A 170 -0.25 -20.30 -6.30
CA SER A 170 -1.58 -20.05 -5.75
C SER A 170 -2.05 -18.61 -5.99
N ALA A 171 -1.12 -17.64 -6.02
CA ALA A 171 -1.45 -16.27 -6.39
C ALA A 171 -1.90 -16.19 -7.86
N ARG A 172 -1.18 -16.86 -8.79
CA ARG A 172 -1.58 -16.90 -10.21
C ARG A 172 -2.96 -17.50 -10.42
N GLU A 173 -3.27 -18.58 -9.69
CA GLU A 173 -4.62 -19.19 -9.74
C GLU A 173 -5.69 -18.25 -9.22
N ALA A 174 -5.43 -17.56 -8.10
CA ALA A 174 -6.39 -16.66 -7.48
C ALA A 174 -6.74 -15.43 -8.33
N ILE A 175 -5.81 -14.96 -9.18
CA ILE A 175 -6.01 -13.79 -10.03
C ILE A 175 -6.29 -14.13 -11.51
N ALA A 176 -6.55 -15.39 -11.83
CA ALA A 176 -6.67 -15.84 -13.24
C ALA A 176 -7.73 -15.05 -14.04
N ASP A 177 -8.78 -14.61 -13.37
CA ASP A 177 -9.89 -13.84 -13.96
C ASP A 177 -9.78 -12.32 -13.70
N TRP A 178 -8.66 -11.83 -13.14
CA TRP A 178 -8.49 -10.42 -12.85
C TRP A 178 -8.05 -9.65 -14.10
N VAL A 179 -8.57 -8.43 -14.25
CA VAL A 179 -8.26 -7.56 -15.38
C VAL A 179 -6.95 -6.82 -15.14
N ASN A 180 -6.10 -6.71 -16.17
CA ASN A 180 -4.86 -5.94 -16.18
C ASN A 180 -4.00 -6.12 -14.91
N THR A 181 -3.68 -7.38 -14.61
CA THR A 181 -2.99 -7.77 -13.38
C THR A 181 -1.74 -8.60 -13.69
N SER A 182 -0.61 -8.24 -13.10
CA SER A 182 0.67 -8.94 -13.24
C SER A 182 1.23 -9.39 -11.89
N ILE A 183 2.13 -10.39 -11.91
CA ILE A 183 2.85 -10.89 -10.74
C ILE A 183 4.35 -10.76 -10.97
N GLU A 184 5.02 -10.13 -10.01
CA GLU A 184 6.48 -10.17 -9.83
C GLU A 184 6.80 -11.07 -8.62
N VAL A 185 7.77 -11.95 -8.77
CA VAL A 185 8.19 -12.84 -7.68
C VAL A 185 9.38 -12.24 -6.95
N ILE A 186 9.24 -12.04 -5.62
CA ILE A 186 10.33 -11.57 -4.76
C ILE A 186 11.20 -12.79 -4.43
N ALA A 187 12.33 -12.93 -5.14
CA ALA A 187 13.19 -14.09 -5.05
C ALA A 187 13.79 -14.27 -3.64
N GLY A 188 13.71 -15.47 -3.10
CA GLY A 188 14.23 -15.85 -1.79
C GLY A 188 13.54 -15.16 -0.61
N ALA A 189 12.37 -14.55 -0.80
CA ALA A 189 11.60 -13.90 0.25
C ALA A 189 10.56 -14.84 0.87
N ASP A 190 10.33 -14.68 2.16
CA ASP A 190 9.14 -15.15 2.88
C ASP A 190 8.06 -14.04 2.90
N HIS A 191 6.93 -14.29 3.55
CA HIS A 191 5.83 -13.32 3.68
C HIS A 191 6.24 -11.94 4.22
N TYR A 192 7.28 -11.92 5.04
CA TYR A 192 7.74 -10.70 5.71
C TYR A 192 8.74 -9.90 4.88
N CYS A 193 9.22 -10.44 3.76
CA CYS A 193 10.20 -9.82 2.86
C CYS A 193 11.51 -9.39 3.56
N ALA A 194 11.87 -10.06 4.67
CA ALA A 194 13.07 -9.72 5.43
C ALA A 194 14.33 -9.90 4.58
N GLY A 195 15.15 -8.83 4.47
CA GLY A 195 16.35 -8.81 3.63
C GLY A 195 16.08 -8.83 2.12
N ARG A 196 14.86 -8.48 1.69
CA ARG A 196 14.44 -8.39 0.28
C ARG A 196 13.59 -7.15 -0.02
N THR A 197 13.57 -6.19 0.88
CA THR A 197 12.79 -4.95 0.72
C THR A 197 13.30 -4.08 -0.43
N ASP A 198 14.56 -4.22 -0.82
CA ASP A 198 15.16 -3.61 -2.00
C ASP A 198 14.49 -4.08 -3.29
N GLN A 199 14.18 -5.39 -3.42
CA GLN A 199 13.42 -5.91 -4.56
C GLN A 199 12.00 -5.34 -4.60
N VAL A 200 11.34 -5.21 -3.43
CA VAL A 200 10.00 -4.61 -3.33
C VAL A 200 10.03 -3.15 -3.79
N THR A 201 11.04 -2.38 -3.36
CA THR A 201 11.23 -0.99 -3.79
C THR A 201 11.42 -0.92 -5.30
N SER A 202 12.32 -1.75 -5.87
CA SER A 202 12.58 -1.78 -7.32
C SER A 202 11.30 -2.07 -8.11
N PHE A 203 10.54 -3.09 -7.73
CA PHE A 203 9.29 -3.45 -8.42
C PHE A 203 8.23 -2.35 -8.35
N LEU A 204 8.17 -1.59 -7.25
CA LEU A 204 7.25 -0.46 -7.15
C LEU A 204 7.71 0.70 -8.04
N VAL A 205 9.01 1.01 -8.07
CA VAL A 205 9.57 2.05 -8.95
C VAL A 205 9.32 1.68 -10.41
N ASP A 206 9.57 0.44 -10.80
CA ASP A 206 9.29 -0.06 -12.16
C ASP A 206 7.78 0.01 -12.48
N PHE A 207 6.91 -0.30 -11.52
CA PHE A 207 5.46 -0.16 -11.70
C PHE A 207 5.05 1.30 -11.95
N VAL A 208 5.63 2.24 -11.19
CA VAL A 208 5.39 3.68 -11.40
C VAL A 208 5.84 4.13 -12.79
N ALA A 209 6.98 3.64 -13.26
CA ALA A 209 7.51 3.98 -14.59
C ALA A 209 6.68 3.43 -15.76
N ASP A 210 5.87 2.40 -15.51
CA ASP A 210 4.98 1.76 -16.50
C ASP A 210 3.59 2.41 -16.58
N LEU A 211 3.25 3.40 -15.72
CA LEU A 211 1.97 4.11 -15.67
C LEU A 211 1.93 5.26 -16.67
#